data_03f90e524214947c26a46feae61c45a4
#
_entry.id   03f90e524214947c26a46feae61c45a4
#
_cell.length_a   1.000
_cell.length_b   1.000
_cell.length_c   1.000
_cell.angle_alpha   90.00
_cell.angle_beta   90.00
_cell.angle_gamma   90.00
#
_symmetry.space_group_name_H-M   'P 1'
#
loop_
_entity.id
_entity.type
_entity.pdbx_description
1 polymer ?
#
loop_
_entity_poly.entity_id
_entity_poly.type
_entity_poly.pdbx_seq_one_letter_code
_entity_poly.pdbx_strand_id
1 'polypeptide(L)'
;GHVAVPAKDNNTAVAAEPELSKEDTKARIVALCLVFAVVIFFWMAFHQNGLTLTYFARDFVATSSTGIESLLFDVTNLVMIIIAIYASFAVVQSRTLKGRTIATAITLLCAAFVIFKGLTVGDQSVEVSAPIFQQFNPCFVVGLTPVSIALFGWLNKKGLEPSAPRKIAYGMLVAAIGFCVILAASIGLETPDAQKAAIEAGQQVNRV
;
A
#
# COMPACT_ATOMS: atom_id res chain seq x y z
N GLY A 1 -40.53 7.97 -50.91
CA GLY A 1 -39.68 9.08 -50.54
C GLY A 1 -38.60 8.63 -49.54
N HIS A 2 -37.39 8.35 -50.07
CA HIS A 2 -36.23 8.06 -49.24
C HIS A 2 -35.72 9.40 -48.66
N VAL A 3 -35.78 9.56 -47.36
CA VAL A 3 -35.11 10.65 -46.63
C VAL A 3 -33.65 10.23 -46.46
N ALA A 4 -32.74 10.92 -47.13
CA ALA A 4 -31.31 10.76 -46.95
C ALA A 4 -30.89 11.30 -45.59
N VAL A 5 -30.29 10.45 -44.76
CA VAL A 5 -29.64 10.86 -43.50
C VAL A 5 -28.31 11.53 -43.88
N PRO A 6 -28.05 12.78 -43.44
CA PRO A 6 -26.79 13.42 -43.73
C PRO A 6 -25.65 12.70 -42.99
N ALA A 7 -24.58 12.41 -43.75
CA ALA A 7 -23.34 11.85 -43.21
C ALA A 7 -22.75 12.83 -42.21
N LYS A 8 -22.47 12.32 -41.01
CA LYS A 8 -21.79 13.06 -39.94
C LYS A 8 -20.35 13.22 -40.35
N ASP A 9 -19.98 14.43 -40.76
CA ASP A 9 -18.60 14.83 -41.03
C ASP A 9 -17.77 14.65 -39.77
N ASN A 10 -16.96 13.60 -39.71
CA ASN A 10 -15.96 13.35 -38.70
C ASN A 10 -14.66 14.16 -39.00
N ASN A 11 -14.79 15.43 -39.34
CA ASN A 11 -13.68 16.38 -39.30
C ASN A 11 -13.66 17.09 -37.95
N THR A 12 -13.45 16.37 -36.88
CA THR A 12 -12.82 16.97 -35.71
C THR A 12 -11.36 17.18 -36.11
N ALA A 13 -11.06 18.37 -36.62
CA ALA A 13 -9.70 18.84 -36.70
C ALA A 13 -9.09 18.67 -35.31
N VAL A 14 -8.16 17.70 -35.19
CA VAL A 14 -7.25 17.62 -34.07
C VAL A 14 -6.58 18.99 -34.08
N ALA A 15 -6.94 19.86 -33.13
CA ALA A 15 -6.28 21.15 -32.95
C ALA A 15 -4.80 20.83 -32.84
N ALA A 16 -4.02 21.28 -33.81
CA ALA A 16 -2.58 21.12 -33.80
C ALA A 16 -2.10 21.73 -32.48
N GLU A 17 -1.57 20.89 -31.59
CA GLU A 17 -0.95 21.37 -30.37
C GLU A 17 0.12 22.38 -30.79
N PRO A 18 0.17 23.58 -30.15
CA PRO A 18 1.14 24.60 -30.52
C PRO A 18 2.54 23.97 -30.45
N GLU A 19 3.29 24.09 -31.54
CA GLU A 19 4.67 23.59 -31.61
C GLU A 19 5.46 24.19 -30.45
N LEU A 20 5.86 23.37 -29.52
CA LEU A 20 6.66 23.77 -28.36
C LEU A 20 7.99 24.32 -28.81
N SER A 21 8.41 25.45 -28.22
CA SER A 21 9.75 25.97 -28.40
C SER A 21 10.79 24.89 -28.12
N LYS A 22 11.92 24.92 -28.85
CA LYS A 22 13.02 23.95 -28.61
C LYS A 22 13.53 24.02 -27.17
N GLU A 23 13.49 25.19 -26.54
CA GLU A 23 13.87 25.39 -25.14
C GLU A 23 12.88 24.74 -24.18
N ASP A 24 11.58 24.89 -24.42
CA ASP A 24 10.54 24.25 -23.62
C ASP A 24 10.60 22.72 -23.75
N THR A 25 10.85 22.22 -24.95
CA THR A 25 11.05 20.78 -25.21
C THR A 25 12.26 20.25 -24.44
N LYS A 26 13.39 20.96 -24.46
CA LYS A 26 14.60 20.59 -23.72
C LYS A 26 14.34 20.59 -22.21
N ALA A 27 13.67 21.61 -21.68
CA ALA A 27 13.33 21.70 -20.27
C ALA A 27 12.43 20.52 -19.82
N ARG A 28 11.44 20.15 -20.63
CA ARG A 28 10.56 19.00 -20.37
C ARG A 28 11.32 17.68 -20.40
N ILE A 29 12.23 17.48 -21.38
CA ILE A 29 13.06 16.26 -21.45
C ILE A 29 13.96 16.16 -20.22
N VAL A 30 14.62 17.25 -19.81
CA VAL A 30 15.46 17.26 -18.61
C VAL A 30 14.63 16.93 -17.36
N ALA A 31 13.46 17.54 -17.21
CA ALA A 31 12.57 17.25 -16.09
C ALA A 31 12.13 15.77 -16.08
N LEU A 32 11.83 15.20 -17.25
CA LEU A 32 11.46 13.79 -17.39
C LEU A 32 12.65 12.86 -17.02
N CYS A 33 13.85 13.16 -17.48
CA CYS A 33 15.06 12.41 -17.13
C CYS A 33 15.35 12.44 -15.63
N LEU A 34 15.15 13.60 -14.98
CA LEU A 34 15.30 13.72 -13.53
C LEU A 34 14.26 12.85 -12.78
N VAL A 35 13.02 12.86 -13.24
CA VAL A 35 11.98 11.97 -12.66
C VAL A 35 12.37 10.51 -12.82
N PHE A 36 12.82 10.09 -14.00
CA PHE A 36 13.26 8.71 -14.21
C PHE A 36 14.46 8.34 -13.34
N ALA A 37 15.42 9.23 -13.16
CA ALA A 37 16.55 8.98 -12.25
C ALA A 37 16.06 8.71 -10.82
N VAL A 38 15.12 9.50 -10.31
CA VAL A 38 14.52 9.29 -8.98
C VAL A 38 13.74 7.97 -8.91
N VAL A 39 12.99 7.64 -9.97
CA VAL A 39 12.18 6.41 -10.04
C VAL A 39 13.06 5.15 -10.03
N ILE A 40 14.28 5.19 -10.60
CA ILE A 40 15.23 4.06 -10.51
C ILE A 40 15.55 3.75 -9.05
N PHE A 41 15.89 4.75 -8.23
CA PHE A 41 16.17 4.55 -6.80
C PHE A 41 14.94 4.05 -6.04
N PHE A 42 13.75 4.55 -6.39
CA PHE A 42 12.50 4.06 -5.81
C PHE A 42 12.31 2.55 -6.08
N TRP A 43 12.44 2.11 -7.33
CA TRP A 43 12.29 0.69 -7.68
C TRP A 43 13.35 -0.18 -7.04
N MET A 44 14.58 0.32 -6.94
CA MET A 44 15.65 -0.38 -6.24
C MET A 44 15.30 -0.60 -4.75
N ALA A 45 14.80 0.43 -4.07
CA ALA A 45 14.34 0.32 -2.68
C ALA A 45 13.10 -0.58 -2.56
N PHE A 46 12.15 -0.49 -3.49
CA PHE A 46 10.94 -1.30 -3.50
C PHE A 46 11.23 -2.80 -3.63
N HIS A 47 12.19 -3.17 -4.47
CA HIS A 47 12.58 -4.58 -4.63
C HIS A 47 13.25 -5.19 -3.40
N GLN A 48 13.76 -4.38 -2.48
CA GLN A 48 14.28 -4.87 -1.19
C GLN A 48 13.18 -5.56 -0.36
N ASN A 49 11.92 -5.20 -0.55
CA ASN A 49 10.79 -5.82 0.13
C ASN A 49 10.71 -7.34 -0.18
N GLY A 50 10.94 -7.74 -1.42
CA GLY A 50 10.90 -9.15 -1.84
C GLY A 50 12.16 -9.97 -1.53
N LEU A 51 13.28 -9.32 -1.27
CA LEU A 51 14.57 -9.98 -1.03
C LEU A 51 15.06 -9.72 0.40
N THR A 52 15.65 -8.56 0.62
CA THR A 52 16.38 -8.23 1.86
C THR A 52 15.45 -8.26 3.07
N LEU A 53 14.24 -7.67 2.97
CA LEU A 53 13.29 -7.66 4.09
C LEU A 53 12.72 -9.04 4.38
N THR A 54 12.56 -9.89 3.37
CA THR A 54 12.12 -11.28 3.57
C THR A 54 13.20 -12.11 4.25
N TYR A 55 14.47 -11.94 3.86
CA TYR A 55 15.57 -12.59 4.58
C TYR A 55 15.71 -12.06 6.00
N PHE A 56 15.58 -10.75 6.19
CA PHE A 56 15.58 -10.15 7.52
C PHE A 56 14.45 -10.73 8.38
N ALA A 57 13.24 -10.83 7.83
CA ALA A 57 12.11 -11.42 8.55
C ALA A 57 12.36 -12.88 8.93
N ARG A 58 12.94 -13.67 8.02
CA ARG A 58 13.28 -15.07 8.29
C ARG A 58 14.30 -15.22 9.42
N ASP A 59 15.33 -14.37 9.44
CA ASP A 59 16.49 -14.57 10.32
C ASP A 59 16.32 -13.86 11.67
N PHE A 60 15.58 -12.74 11.73
CA PHE A 60 15.53 -11.86 12.92
C PHE A 60 14.15 -11.66 13.52
N VAL A 61 13.06 -11.97 12.80
CA VAL A 61 11.70 -11.79 13.34
C VAL A 61 11.22 -13.06 14.02
N ALA A 62 10.36 -12.89 15.03
CA ALA A 62 9.73 -13.98 15.72
C ALA A 62 8.94 -14.91 14.76
N THR A 63 9.10 -16.23 14.94
CA THR A 63 8.45 -17.24 14.09
C THR A 63 7.02 -17.54 14.52
N SER A 64 6.59 -17.01 15.65
CA SER A 64 5.22 -17.21 16.17
C SER A 64 4.71 -15.90 16.77
N SER A 65 3.43 -15.63 16.57
CA SER A 65 2.72 -14.50 17.15
C SER A 65 1.51 -15.00 17.93
N THR A 66 1.23 -14.37 19.07
CA THR A 66 0.10 -14.71 19.94
C THR A 66 -0.82 -13.52 20.14
N GLY A 67 -2.08 -13.78 20.50
CA GLY A 67 -3.03 -12.72 20.82
C GLY A 67 -3.50 -11.92 19.58
N ILE A 68 -3.79 -10.64 19.80
CA ILE A 68 -4.39 -9.76 18.78
C ILE A 68 -3.44 -9.55 17.59
N GLU A 69 -2.13 -9.58 17.81
CA GLU A 69 -1.13 -9.40 16.76
C GLU A 69 -1.20 -10.50 15.70
N SER A 70 -1.55 -11.73 16.10
CA SER A 70 -1.69 -12.85 15.19
C SER A 70 -2.76 -12.65 14.11
N LEU A 71 -3.75 -11.78 14.34
CA LEU A 71 -4.77 -11.43 13.36
C LEU A 71 -4.20 -10.76 12.10
N LEU A 72 -3.10 -10.04 12.24
CA LEU A 72 -2.43 -9.38 11.11
C LEU A 72 -1.68 -10.37 10.22
N PHE A 73 -1.31 -11.52 10.77
CA PHE A 73 -0.59 -12.56 10.03
C PHE A 73 -1.52 -13.59 9.37
N ASP A 74 -2.83 -13.45 9.52
CA ASP A 74 -3.83 -14.25 8.80
C ASP A 74 -4.33 -13.49 7.58
N VAL A 75 -4.04 -14.01 6.38
CA VAL A 75 -4.45 -13.43 5.09
C VAL A 75 -5.95 -13.22 5.01
N THR A 76 -6.74 -14.15 5.59
CA THR A 76 -8.20 -14.04 5.58
C THR A 76 -8.66 -12.78 6.32
N ASN A 77 -8.06 -12.50 7.48
CA ASN A 77 -8.37 -11.31 8.24
C ASN A 77 -7.98 -10.02 7.50
N LEU A 78 -6.81 -10.01 6.85
CA LEU A 78 -6.38 -8.86 6.03
C LEU A 78 -7.36 -8.59 4.89
N VAL A 79 -7.83 -9.62 4.20
CA VAL A 79 -8.85 -9.49 3.15
C VAL A 79 -10.16 -8.93 3.71
N MET A 80 -10.62 -9.45 4.86
CA MET A 80 -11.84 -8.95 5.51
C MET A 80 -11.71 -7.49 5.95
N ILE A 81 -10.55 -7.07 6.45
CA ILE A 81 -10.26 -5.68 6.80
C ILE A 81 -10.33 -4.79 5.55
N ILE A 82 -9.73 -5.22 4.43
CA ILE A 82 -9.79 -4.48 3.16
C ILE A 82 -11.24 -4.33 2.69
N ILE A 83 -12.01 -5.41 2.69
CA ILE A 83 -13.43 -5.37 2.31
C ILE A 83 -14.20 -4.41 3.23
N ALA A 84 -13.95 -4.43 4.54
CA ALA A 84 -14.56 -3.52 5.48
C ALA A 84 -14.24 -2.04 5.20
N ILE A 85 -12.97 -1.74 4.84
CA ILE A 85 -12.54 -0.39 4.45
C ILE A 85 -13.32 0.08 3.22
N TYR A 86 -13.35 -0.72 2.14
CA TYR A 86 -14.06 -0.37 0.92
C TYR A 86 -15.58 -0.24 1.15
N ALA A 87 -16.16 -1.14 1.91
CA ALA A 87 -17.58 -1.07 2.25
C ALA A 87 -17.88 0.19 3.08
N SER A 88 -17.03 0.58 4.03
CA SER A 88 -17.17 1.82 4.80
C SER A 88 -17.14 3.06 3.91
N PHE A 89 -16.26 3.11 2.93
CA PHE A 89 -16.23 4.17 1.93
C PHE A 89 -17.50 4.16 1.06
N ALA A 90 -17.97 2.98 0.68
CA ALA A 90 -19.23 2.83 -0.08
C ALA A 90 -20.44 3.35 0.70
N VAL A 91 -20.50 3.18 2.03
CA VAL A 91 -21.54 3.76 2.88
C VAL A 91 -21.59 5.28 2.76
N VAL A 92 -20.42 5.94 2.79
CA VAL A 92 -20.33 7.41 2.70
C VAL A 92 -20.62 7.90 1.28
N GLN A 93 -20.20 7.16 0.26
CA GLN A 93 -20.30 7.57 -1.14
C GLN A 93 -21.66 7.21 -1.78
N SER A 94 -22.39 6.25 -1.21
CA SER A 94 -23.66 5.77 -1.77
C SER A 94 -24.76 6.83 -1.65
N ARG A 95 -25.38 7.12 -2.80
CA ARG A 95 -26.52 8.06 -2.89
C ARG A 95 -27.88 7.38 -2.69
N THR A 96 -27.93 6.04 -2.73
CA THR A 96 -29.17 5.28 -2.58
C THR A 96 -29.27 4.64 -1.20
N LEU A 97 -30.46 4.66 -0.59
CA LEU A 97 -30.70 4.01 0.69
C LEU A 97 -30.37 2.52 0.65
N LYS A 98 -30.76 1.81 -0.42
CA LYS A 98 -30.46 0.38 -0.60
C LYS A 98 -28.94 0.11 -0.66
N GLY A 99 -28.21 0.91 -1.43
CA GLY A 99 -26.74 0.78 -1.50
C GLY A 99 -26.08 1.04 -0.15
N ARG A 100 -26.55 2.04 0.58
CA ARG A 100 -26.04 2.38 1.91
C ARG A 100 -26.31 1.28 2.94
N THR A 101 -27.51 0.69 2.96
CA THR A 101 -27.82 -0.42 3.89
C THR A 101 -27.02 -1.67 3.58
N ILE A 102 -26.85 -2.03 2.30
CA ILE A 102 -26.02 -3.18 1.91
C ILE A 102 -24.56 -2.96 2.31
N ALA A 103 -24.00 -1.80 2.02
CA ALA A 103 -22.62 -1.48 2.38
C ALA A 103 -22.40 -1.48 3.89
N THR A 104 -23.35 -0.95 4.68
CA THR A 104 -23.30 -1.00 6.15
C THR A 104 -23.38 -2.43 6.66
N ALA A 105 -24.24 -3.26 6.10
CA ALA A 105 -24.35 -4.66 6.48
C ALA A 105 -23.04 -5.43 6.21
N ILE A 106 -22.41 -5.21 5.06
CA ILE A 106 -21.11 -5.81 4.72
C ILE A 106 -20.03 -5.35 5.70
N THR A 107 -19.95 -4.05 6.00
CA THR A 107 -18.98 -3.51 6.96
C THR A 107 -19.13 -4.15 8.34
N LEU A 108 -20.36 -4.22 8.84
CA LEU A 108 -20.66 -4.80 10.15
C LEU A 108 -20.33 -6.30 10.18
N LEU A 109 -20.64 -7.03 9.11
CA LEU A 109 -20.37 -8.46 9.01
C LEU A 109 -18.86 -8.74 9.01
N CYS A 110 -18.08 -7.98 8.23
CA CYS A 110 -16.63 -8.11 8.20
C CYS A 110 -16.00 -7.72 9.56
N ALA A 111 -16.47 -6.64 10.19
CA ALA A 111 -16.00 -6.23 11.50
C ALA A 111 -16.32 -7.27 12.56
N ALA A 112 -17.54 -7.82 12.57
CA ALA A 112 -17.95 -8.88 13.48
C ALA A 112 -17.10 -10.15 13.30
N PHE A 113 -16.76 -10.51 12.04
CA PHE A 113 -15.90 -11.65 11.75
C PHE A 113 -14.49 -11.45 12.33
N VAL A 114 -13.87 -10.29 12.12
CA VAL A 114 -12.52 -9.99 12.63
C VAL A 114 -12.52 -9.97 14.17
N ILE A 115 -13.53 -9.34 14.78
CA ILE A 115 -13.69 -9.30 16.24
C ILE A 115 -13.88 -10.72 16.79
N PHE A 116 -14.78 -11.50 16.20
CA PHE A 116 -15.03 -12.88 16.62
C PHE A 116 -13.76 -13.74 16.56
N LYS A 117 -13.01 -13.62 15.45
CA LYS A 117 -11.70 -14.29 15.34
C LYS A 117 -10.72 -13.80 16.41
N GLY A 118 -10.65 -12.50 16.68
CA GLY A 118 -9.79 -11.92 17.71
C GLY A 118 -10.11 -12.45 19.12
N LEU A 119 -11.39 -12.62 19.43
CA LEU A 119 -11.84 -13.19 20.70
C LEU A 119 -11.59 -14.72 20.79
N THR A 120 -11.60 -15.42 19.65
CA THR A 120 -11.47 -16.87 19.60
C THR A 120 -10.01 -17.32 19.55
N VAL A 121 -9.11 -16.51 18.98
CA VAL A 121 -7.68 -16.85 18.88
C VAL A 121 -7.04 -16.99 20.27
N GLY A 122 -7.45 -16.18 21.26
CA GLY A 122 -6.95 -16.28 22.64
C GLY A 122 -5.41 -16.35 22.69
N ASP A 123 -4.88 -17.37 23.40
CA ASP A 123 -3.44 -17.63 23.53
C ASP A 123 -2.88 -18.58 22.46
N GLN A 124 -3.64 -18.90 21.41
CA GLN A 124 -3.13 -19.76 20.34
C GLN A 124 -2.02 -19.04 19.57
N SER A 125 -0.87 -19.71 19.45
CA SER A 125 0.23 -19.20 18.63
C SER A 125 -0.03 -19.49 17.15
N VAL A 126 0.05 -18.43 16.34
CA VAL A 126 0.02 -18.54 14.87
C VAL A 126 1.45 -18.50 14.38
N GLU A 127 1.80 -19.46 13.52
CA GLU A 127 3.11 -19.49 12.88
C GLU A 127 3.24 -18.34 11.88
N VAL A 128 4.30 -17.53 12.04
CA VAL A 128 4.61 -16.40 11.18
C VAL A 128 5.69 -16.81 10.20
N SER A 129 5.31 -17.02 8.95
CA SER A 129 6.26 -17.34 7.89
C SER A 129 6.80 -16.06 7.22
N ALA A 130 8.11 -16.02 6.91
CA ALA A 130 8.74 -14.84 6.28
C ALA A 130 8.03 -14.35 5.00
N PRO A 131 7.49 -15.20 4.10
CA PRO A 131 6.77 -14.76 2.92
C PRO A 131 5.49 -13.94 3.21
N ILE A 132 4.89 -14.06 4.40
CA ILE A 132 3.66 -13.33 4.73
C ILE A 132 3.90 -11.82 4.75
N PHE A 133 5.12 -11.38 5.07
CA PHE A 133 5.48 -9.97 5.08
C PHE A 133 5.41 -9.34 3.69
N GLN A 134 5.59 -10.11 2.61
CA GLN A 134 5.43 -9.62 1.24
C GLN A 134 3.97 -9.29 0.92
N GLN A 135 3.02 -9.94 1.58
CA GLN A 135 1.60 -9.71 1.33
C GLN A 135 1.08 -8.42 1.97
N PHE A 136 1.77 -7.90 2.99
CA PHE A 136 1.39 -6.61 3.58
C PHE A 136 1.46 -5.47 2.56
N ASN A 137 2.47 -5.47 1.69
CA ASN A 137 2.61 -4.42 0.69
C ASN A 137 1.38 -4.30 -0.22
N PRO A 138 0.95 -5.32 -0.98
CA PRO A 138 -0.26 -5.22 -1.78
C PRO A 138 -1.53 -4.98 -0.93
N CYS A 139 -1.62 -5.54 0.27
CA CYS A 139 -2.74 -5.30 1.18
C CYS A 139 -2.84 -3.82 1.57
N PHE A 140 -1.73 -3.20 1.96
CA PHE A 140 -1.72 -1.77 2.29
C PHE A 140 -1.95 -0.89 1.07
N VAL A 141 -1.39 -1.21 -0.09
CA VAL A 141 -1.65 -0.46 -1.33
C VAL A 141 -3.15 -0.47 -1.64
N VAL A 142 -3.78 -1.63 -1.63
CA VAL A 142 -5.21 -1.74 -1.91
C VAL A 142 -6.03 -1.09 -0.80
N GLY A 143 -5.76 -1.40 0.47
CA GLY A 143 -6.53 -0.89 1.61
C GLY A 143 -6.44 0.63 1.80
N LEU A 144 -5.28 1.24 1.53
CA LEU A 144 -5.08 2.69 1.69
C LEU A 144 -5.45 3.51 0.45
N THR A 145 -5.70 2.86 -0.69
CA THR A 145 -6.12 3.57 -1.91
C THR A 145 -7.35 4.44 -1.70
N PRO A 146 -8.49 3.96 -1.16
CA PRO A 146 -9.66 4.81 -0.94
C PRO A 146 -9.39 5.94 0.08
N VAL A 147 -8.54 5.69 1.08
CA VAL A 147 -8.13 6.71 2.05
C VAL A 147 -7.33 7.81 1.36
N SER A 148 -6.38 7.45 0.51
CA SER A 148 -5.56 8.39 -0.27
C SER A 148 -6.43 9.23 -1.22
N ILE A 149 -7.39 8.60 -1.92
CA ILE A 149 -8.32 9.30 -2.80
C ILE A 149 -9.17 10.30 -2.01
N ALA A 150 -9.69 9.91 -0.85
CA ALA A 150 -10.48 10.79 0.00
C ALA A 150 -9.64 11.96 0.55
N LEU A 151 -8.41 11.70 0.97
CA LEU A 151 -7.48 12.71 1.48
C LEU A 151 -7.14 13.74 0.41
N PHE A 152 -6.72 13.30 -0.77
CA PHE A 152 -6.37 14.22 -1.86
C PHE A 152 -7.61 14.94 -2.42
N GLY A 153 -8.77 14.26 -2.47
CA GLY A 153 -10.01 14.91 -2.84
C GLY A 153 -10.44 16.01 -1.85
N TRP A 154 -10.21 15.80 -0.55
CA TRP A 154 -10.46 16.82 0.47
C TRP A 154 -9.46 17.99 0.37
N LEU A 155 -8.16 17.71 0.13
CA LEU A 155 -7.14 18.73 -0.10
C LEU A 155 -7.44 19.56 -1.36
N ASN A 156 -7.91 18.90 -2.43
CA ASN A 156 -8.32 19.57 -3.67
C ASN A 156 -9.46 20.57 -3.42
N LYS A 157 -10.50 20.17 -2.67
CA LYS A 157 -11.60 21.05 -2.29
C LYS A 157 -11.16 22.29 -1.50
N LYS A 158 -10.03 22.19 -0.79
CA LYS A 158 -9.42 23.32 -0.06
C LYS A 158 -8.41 24.12 -0.89
N GLY A 159 -8.17 23.73 -2.13
CA GLY A 159 -7.13 24.36 -2.98
C GLY A 159 -5.69 24.09 -2.52
N LEU A 160 -5.49 23.12 -1.64
CA LEU A 160 -4.20 22.74 -1.04
C LEU A 160 -3.62 21.46 -1.65
N GLU A 161 -4.18 20.96 -2.75
CA GLU A 161 -3.71 19.73 -3.37
C GLU A 161 -2.26 19.88 -3.89
N PRO A 162 -1.32 19.01 -3.43
CA PRO A 162 0.04 19.07 -3.92
C PRO A 162 0.12 18.64 -5.39
N SER A 163 1.04 19.23 -6.13
CA SER A 163 1.35 18.79 -7.50
C SER A 163 1.82 17.34 -7.55
N ALA A 164 1.68 16.68 -8.69
CA ALA A 164 2.07 15.28 -8.86
C ALA A 164 3.53 15.00 -8.40
N PRO A 165 4.54 15.82 -8.72
CA PRO A 165 5.90 15.62 -8.21
C PRO A 165 6.01 15.72 -6.69
N ARG A 166 5.23 16.61 -6.05
CA ARG A 166 5.21 16.72 -4.58
C ARG A 166 4.59 15.50 -3.91
N LYS A 167 3.53 14.92 -4.51
CA LYS A 167 2.95 13.66 -4.01
C LYS A 167 3.96 12.52 -4.04
N ILE A 168 4.75 12.42 -5.13
CA ILE A 168 5.83 11.44 -5.25
C ILE A 168 6.89 11.68 -4.17
N ALA A 169 7.33 12.93 -3.98
CA ALA A 169 8.32 13.28 -2.96
C ALA A 169 7.86 12.92 -1.54
N TYR A 170 6.59 13.17 -1.19
CA TYR A 170 6.03 12.77 0.10
C TYR A 170 5.99 11.24 0.27
N GLY A 171 5.62 10.52 -0.79
CA GLY A 171 5.66 9.05 -0.77
C GLY A 171 7.06 8.51 -0.53
N MET A 172 8.06 9.07 -1.18
CA MET A 172 9.46 8.70 -0.98
C MET A 172 9.98 9.05 0.42
N LEU A 173 9.56 10.19 0.98
CA LEU A 173 9.89 10.57 2.36
C LEU A 173 9.33 9.55 3.36
N VAL A 174 8.07 9.16 3.21
CA VAL A 174 7.44 8.13 4.06
C VAL A 174 8.17 6.79 3.95
N ALA A 175 8.55 6.38 2.73
CA ALA A 175 9.33 5.17 2.52
C ALA A 175 10.70 5.25 3.21
N ALA A 176 11.40 6.39 3.10
CA ALA A 176 12.68 6.62 3.77
C ALA A 176 12.56 6.52 5.30
N ILE A 177 11.50 7.10 5.88
CA ILE A 177 11.22 6.99 7.32
C ILE A 177 11.00 5.52 7.70
N GLY A 178 10.24 4.75 6.91
CA GLY A 178 10.04 3.32 7.12
C GLY A 178 11.37 2.54 7.17
N PHE A 179 12.28 2.79 6.24
CA PHE A 179 13.61 2.16 6.26
C PHE A 179 14.45 2.61 7.45
N CYS A 180 14.35 3.87 7.90
CA CYS A 180 15.02 4.35 9.12
C CYS A 180 14.51 3.61 10.36
N VAL A 181 13.21 3.32 10.44
CA VAL A 181 12.64 2.52 11.55
C VAL A 181 13.21 1.11 11.55
N ILE A 182 13.28 0.44 10.38
CA ILE A 182 13.87 -0.90 10.27
C ILE A 182 15.35 -0.85 10.66
N LEU A 183 16.09 0.15 10.20
CA LEU A 183 17.49 0.34 10.57
C LEU A 183 17.65 0.49 12.08
N ALA A 184 16.81 1.32 12.71
CA ALA A 184 16.84 1.51 14.16
C ALA A 184 16.51 0.21 14.93
N ALA A 185 15.54 -0.55 14.46
CA ALA A 185 15.19 -1.85 15.04
C ALA A 185 16.29 -2.91 14.84
N SER A 186 17.13 -2.75 13.82
CA SER A 186 18.26 -3.66 13.53
C SER A 186 19.49 -3.38 14.40
N ILE A 187 19.54 -2.24 15.10
CA ILE A 187 20.66 -1.89 15.97
C ILE A 187 20.69 -2.83 17.18
N GLY A 188 21.78 -3.55 17.33
CA GLY A 188 21.97 -4.48 18.46
C GLY A 188 21.52 -5.92 18.20
N LEU A 189 21.08 -6.24 16.98
CA LEU A 189 20.85 -7.63 16.59
C LEU A 189 22.18 -8.34 16.32
N GLU A 190 22.29 -9.55 16.84
CA GLU A 190 23.45 -10.42 16.58
C GLU A 190 23.42 -10.95 15.15
N THR A 191 24.57 -11.32 14.62
CA THR A 191 24.64 -11.93 13.28
C THR A 191 23.87 -13.25 13.22
N PRO A 192 23.31 -13.65 12.05
CA PRO A 192 22.54 -14.88 11.93
C PRO A 192 23.29 -16.13 12.38
N ASP A 193 24.60 -16.17 12.18
CA ASP A 193 25.44 -17.30 12.61
C ASP A 193 25.63 -17.32 14.15
N ALA A 194 25.80 -16.15 14.78
CA ALA A 194 25.84 -16.04 16.23
C ALA A 194 24.50 -16.43 16.87
N GLN A 195 23.38 -16.03 16.25
CA GLN A 195 22.04 -16.44 16.72
C GLN A 195 21.82 -17.95 16.62
N LYS A 196 22.25 -18.59 15.54
CA LYS A 196 22.17 -20.06 15.40
C LYS A 196 22.99 -20.76 16.48
N ALA A 197 24.24 -20.31 16.69
CA ALA A 197 25.08 -20.85 17.73
C ALA A 197 24.49 -20.68 19.12
N ALA A 198 23.85 -19.52 19.42
CA ALA A 198 23.18 -19.29 20.68
C ALA A 198 21.94 -20.18 20.87
N ILE A 199 21.15 -20.43 19.81
CA ILE A 199 20.01 -21.36 19.83
C ILE A 199 20.48 -22.81 20.10
N GLU A 200 21.56 -23.25 19.42
CA GLU A 200 22.18 -24.55 19.65
C GLU A 200 22.73 -24.70 21.06
N ALA A 201 23.20 -23.61 21.66
CA ALA A 201 23.64 -23.57 23.05
C ALA A 201 22.48 -23.44 24.07
N GLY A 202 21.22 -23.42 23.63
CA GLY A 202 20.05 -23.30 24.51
C GLY A 202 19.84 -21.91 25.09
N GLN A 203 20.47 -20.88 24.55
CA GLN A 203 20.32 -19.48 24.98
C GLN A 203 19.14 -18.82 24.28
N GLN A 204 18.45 -17.90 24.99
CA GLN A 204 17.41 -17.07 24.38
C GLN A 204 18.03 -16.04 23.45
N VAL A 205 17.58 -16.01 22.20
CA VAL A 205 18.02 -15.04 21.19
C VAL A 205 17.03 -13.88 21.14
N ASN A 206 17.55 -12.68 21.14
CA ASN A 206 16.74 -11.47 21.00
C ASN A 206 16.24 -11.37 19.53
N ARG A 207 14.92 -11.45 19.35
CA ARG A 207 14.24 -11.29 18.06
C ARG A 207 13.36 -10.06 18.10
N VAL A 208 13.20 -9.40 16.96
CA VAL A 208 12.35 -8.22 16.78
C VAL A 208 10.90 -8.65 16.52
#